data_6f550ce21708c09c938be2c0d343ade5
#
_entry.id   6f550ce21708c09c938be2c0d343ade5
#
_cell.length_a   1.000
_cell.length_b   1.000
_cell.length_c   1.000
_cell.angle_alpha   90.00
_cell.angle_beta   90.00
_cell.angle_gamma   90.00
#
_symmetry.space_group_name_H-M   'P 1'
#
loop_
_entity.id
_entity.type
_entity.pdbx_description
1 polymer ?
#
loop_
_entity_poly.entity_id
_entity_poly.type
_entity_poly.pdbx_seq_one_letter_code
_entity_poly.pdbx_strand_id
1 'polypeptide(L)'
;ANNLASKFCTLIDLTGASADVNFTLDNGTDTGQLKVIVASTEPAGSHRATIDVASWGYSADTTDQIILAGQGDAVVCIWNGSNWFPVSNLGATLS
;
A
#
# COMPACT_ATOMS: atom_id res chain seq x y z
N ALA A 1 -4.43 -11.02 6.86
CA ALA A 1 -3.58 -9.86 6.54
C ALA A 1 -4.00 -8.65 7.36
N ASN A 2 -3.06 -7.76 7.61
CA ASN A 2 -3.33 -6.56 8.39
C ASN A 2 -3.99 -5.49 7.50
N ASN A 3 -5.07 -4.92 7.99
CA ASN A 3 -5.76 -3.84 7.30
C ASN A 3 -5.10 -2.50 7.66
N LEU A 4 -4.74 -1.72 6.65
CA LEU A 4 -4.04 -0.44 6.83
C LEU A 4 -4.97 0.77 6.86
N ALA A 5 -6.27 0.59 6.64
CA ALA A 5 -7.19 1.72 6.44
C ALA A 5 -7.44 2.58 7.68
N SER A 6 -7.18 2.05 8.88
CA SER A 6 -7.51 2.73 10.14
C SER A 6 -6.53 3.85 10.53
N LYS A 7 -5.41 3.99 9.82
CA LYS A 7 -4.38 4.98 10.13
C LYS A 7 -4.20 5.92 8.94
N PHE A 8 -3.83 7.17 9.22
CA PHE A 8 -3.47 8.11 8.17
C PHE A 8 -2.18 7.70 7.46
N CYS A 9 -1.19 7.26 8.22
CA CYS A 9 0.13 6.89 7.70
C CYS A 9 0.57 5.56 8.31
N THR A 10 1.09 4.68 7.47
CA THR A 10 1.65 3.40 7.90
C THR A 10 3.10 3.30 7.45
N LEU A 11 3.99 3.02 8.39
CA LEU A 11 5.38 2.66 8.10
C LEU A 11 5.49 1.15 8.18
N ILE A 12 5.92 0.52 7.08
CA ILE A 12 6.05 -0.93 7.02
C ILE A 12 7.52 -1.29 7.22
N ASP A 13 7.76 -2.12 8.23
CA ASP A 13 9.10 -2.60 8.58
C ASP A 13 9.21 -4.07 8.18
N LEU A 14 10.06 -4.34 7.19
CA LEU A 14 10.29 -5.70 6.69
C LEU A 14 11.64 -6.26 7.13
N THR A 15 12.31 -5.63 8.08
CA THR A 15 13.58 -6.15 8.61
C THR A 15 13.37 -7.55 9.16
N GLY A 16 14.17 -8.51 8.70
CA GLY A 16 14.06 -9.88 9.19
C GLY A 16 12.87 -10.66 8.63
N ALA A 17 12.14 -10.13 7.66
CA ALA A 17 11.08 -10.88 7.01
C ALA A 17 11.64 -12.13 6.34
N SER A 18 11.00 -13.27 6.53
CA SER A 18 11.41 -14.55 5.93
C SER A 18 10.60 -14.89 4.69
N ALA A 19 9.62 -14.08 4.34
CA ALA A 19 8.75 -14.25 3.17
C ALA A 19 8.11 -12.91 2.85
N ASP A 20 7.48 -12.82 1.68
CA ASP A 20 6.64 -11.67 1.36
C ASP A 20 5.55 -11.51 2.41
N VAL A 21 5.23 -10.28 2.77
CA VAL A 21 4.22 -9.98 3.78
C VAL A 21 3.02 -9.35 3.09
N ASN A 22 1.83 -9.85 3.40
CA ASN A 22 0.59 -9.37 2.80
C ASN A 22 -0.17 -8.48 3.78
N PHE A 23 -0.67 -7.39 3.23
CA PHE A 23 -1.55 -6.45 3.94
C PHE A 23 -2.80 -6.23 3.11
N THR A 24 -3.80 -5.61 3.71
CA THR A 24 -4.98 -5.14 2.99
C THR A 24 -5.17 -3.65 3.22
N LEU A 25 -5.77 -2.98 2.26
CA LEU A 25 -6.24 -1.62 2.41
C LEU A 25 -7.74 -1.64 2.14
N ASP A 26 -8.52 -1.71 3.21
CA ASP A 26 -9.98 -1.73 3.10
C ASP A 26 -10.51 -0.36 2.69
N ASN A 27 -11.80 -0.30 2.38
CA ASN A 27 -12.45 0.94 1.98
C ASN A 27 -12.22 2.05 3.00
N GLY A 28 -12.10 3.27 2.52
CA GLY A 28 -12.05 4.44 3.37
C GLY A 28 -13.41 4.72 4.00
N THR A 29 -13.45 5.69 4.91
CA THR A 29 -14.67 6.04 5.63
C THR A 29 -15.18 7.43 5.25
N ASP A 30 -14.31 8.35 4.86
CA ASP A 30 -14.68 9.72 4.56
C ASP A 30 -14.12 10.15 3.21
N THR A 31 -14.95 10.75 2.39
CA THR A 31 -14.50 11.32 1.11
C THR A 31 -13.38 12.33 1.35
N GLY A 32 -12.27 12.16 0.63
CA GLY A 32 -11.10 12.99 0.80
C GLY A 32 -10.08 12.42 1.79
N GLN A 33 -10.36 11.30 2.41
CA GLN A 33 -9.42 10.64 3.32
C GLN A 33 -8.12 10.30 2.60
N LEU A 34 -7.00 10.62 3.22
CA LEU A 34 -5.68 10.30 2.69
C LEU A 34 -5.08 9.10 3.42
N LYS A 35 -4.29 8.32 2.67
CA LYS A 35 -3.52 7.22 3.24
C LYS A 35 -2.11 7.27 2.69
N VAL A 36 -1.13 7.34 3.59
CA VAL A 36 0.30 7.32 3.26
C VAL A 36 0.87 5.99 3.70
N ILE A 37 1.56 5.28 2.80
CA ILE A 37 2.19 4.00 3.09
C ILE A 37 3.64 4.08 2.65
N VAL A 38 4.56 3.76 3.55
CA VAL A 38 6.00 3.87 3.31
C VAL A 38 6.69 2.59 3.77
N ALA A 39 7.57 2.05 2.93
CA ALA A 39 8.49 0.99 3.37
C ALA A 39 9.65 1.66 4.10
N SER A 40 9.68 1.53 5.42
CA SER A 40 10.64 2.25 6.27
C SER A 40 11.97 1.55 6.37
N THR A 41 12.08 0.30 5.96
CA THR A 41 13.33 -0.47 6.04
C THR A 41 13.55 -1.23 4.75
N GLU A 42 14.82 -1.58 4.49
CA GLU A 42 15.16 -2.46 3.37
C GLU A 42 14.72 -3.88 3.70
N PRO A 43 13.91 -4.52 2.84
CA PRO A 43 13.49 -5.89 3.10
C PRO A 43 14.66 -6.85 3.12
N ALA A 44 14.56 -7.89 3.94
CA ALA A 44 15.53 -8.97 3.94
C ALA A 44 15.39 -9.78 2.64
N GLY A 45 16.51 -10.08 2.00
CA GLY A 45 16.51 -10.84 0.75
C GLY A 45 15.72 -10.12 -0.34
N SER A 46 14.86 -10.85 -1.03
CA SER A 46 14.00 -10.31 -2.08
C SER A 46 12.54 -10.21 -1.66
N HIS A 47 12.27 -10.25 -0.36
CA HIS A 47 10.90 -10.17 0.17
C HIS A 47 10.36 -8.76 0.05
N ARG A 48 9.04 -8.64 0.01
CA ARG A 48 8.36 -7.37 -0.24
C ARG A 48 7.03 -7.32 0.49
N ALA A 49 6.49 -6.13 0.62
CA ALA A 49 5.13 -5.94 1.11
C ALA A 49 4.18 -5.89 -0.09
N THR A 50 3.14 -6.70 -0.03
CA THR A 50 2.05 -6.70 -1.01
C THR A 50 0.79 -6.24 -0.32
N ILE A 51 0.15 -5.20 -0.85
CA ILE A 51 -1.05 -4.62 -0.26
C ILE A 51 -2.20 -4.84 -1.23
N ASP A 52 -3.16 -5.65 -0.84
CA ASP A 52 -4.38 -5.87 -1.60
C ASP A 52 -5.34 -4.73 -1.31
N VAL A 53 -5.73 -3.98 -2.33
CA VAL A 53 -6.57 -2.80 -2.17
C VAL A 53 -8.00 -3.15 -2.53
N ALA A 54 -8.89 -3.03 -1.55
CA ALA A 54 -10.32 -3.11 -1.81
C ALA A 54 -10.75 -1.87 -2.58
N SER A 55 -11.56 -2.00 -3.59
CA SER A 55 -12.08 -0.85 -4.36
C SER A 55 -10.95 0.04 -4.89
N TRP A 56 -10.02 -0.55 -5.64
CA TRP A 56 -8.89 0.16 -6.23
C TRP A 56 -9.33 0.90 -7.48
N GLY A 57 -9.05 2.20 -7.54
CA GLY A 57 -9.39 3.02 -8.70
C GLY A 57 -8.31 3.04 -9.77
N TYR A 58 -7.14 2.52 -9.48
CA TYR A 58 -6.07 2.39 -10.46
C TYR A 58 -6.37 1.17 -11.34
N SER A 59 -6.53 1.35 -12.61
CA SER A 59 -7.13 0.33 -13.47
C SER A 59 -6.16 -0.33 -14.43
N ALA A 60 -4.89 -0.44 -14.07
CA ALA A 60 -3.89 -1.00 -14.97
C ALA A 60 -4.15 -2.47 -15.29
N ASP A 61 -4.61 -3.24 -14.29
CA ASP A 61 -4.96 -4.64 -14.50
C ASP A 61 -5.95 -5.08 -13.40
N THR A 62 -6.08 -6.38 -13.21
CA THR A 62 -7.06 -6.93 -12.27
C THR A 62 -6.46 -7.37 -10.95
N THR A 63 -5.21 -7.06 -10.69
CA THR A 63 -4.54 -7.50 -9.46
C THR A 63 -4.93 -6.65 -8.27
N ASP A 64 -5.13 -5.37 -8.46
CA ASP A 64 -5.55 -4.41 -7.42
C ASP A 64 -4.57 -4.40 -6.25
N GLN A 65 -3.29 -4.25 -6.54
CA GLN A 65 -2.23 -4.35 -5.54
C GLN A 65 -1.27 -3.18 -5.59
N ILE A 66 -0.69 -2.90 -4.41
CA ILE A 66 0.46 -2.03 -4.25
C ILE A 66 1.60 -2.89 -3.73
N ILE A 67 2.77 -2.81 -4.37
CA ILE A 67 3.93 -3.60 -3.97
C ILE A 67 5.05 -2.63 -3.59
N LEU A 68 5.58 -2.80 -2.36
CA LEU A 68 6.72 -2.05 -1.85
C LEU A 68 7.88 -3.03 -1.70
N ALA A 69 8.94 -2.85 -2.47
CA ALA A 69 10.03 -3.80 -2.55
C ALA A 69 11.37 -3.25 -2.04
N GLY A 70 11.46 -1.97 -1.71
CA GLY A 70 12.71 -1.35 -1.27
C GLY A 70 12.46 -0.26 -0.24
N GLN A 71 13.48 0.00 0.57
CA GLN A 71 13.42 1.07 1.57
C GLN A 71 13.15 2.40 0.88
N GLY A 72 12.20 3.15 1.40
CA GLY A 72 11.80 4.44 0.85
C GLY A 72 10.71 4.37 -0.20
N ASP A 73 10.32 3.18 -0.67
CA ASP A 73 9.15 3.06 -1.53
C ASP A 73 7.92 3.56 -0.79
N ALA A 74 7.10 4.36 -1.47
CA ALA A 74 5.98 5.01 -0.82
C ALA A 74 4.85 5.27 -1.81
N VAL A 75 3.64 5.31 -1.30
CA VAL A 75 2.47 5.67 -2.08
C VAL A 75 1.53 6.50 -1.21
N VAL A 76 0.89 7.49 -1.83
CA VAL A 76 -0.16 8.27 -1.20
C VAL A 76 -1.45 8.06 -1.97
N CYS A 77 -2.50 7.65 -1.27
CA CYS A 77 -3.80 7.38 -1.86
C CYS A 77 -4.86 8.30 -1.27
N ILE A 78 -5.87 8.61 -2.07
CA ILE A 78 -7.04 9.38 -1.61
C ILE A 78 -8.31 8.55 -1.84
N TRP A 79 -9.21 8.59 -0.88
CA TRP A 79 -10.52 7.93 -0.95
C TRP A 79 -11.55 8.93 -1.48
N ASN A 80 -12.22 8.57 -2.59
CA ASN A 80 -13.18 9.48 -3.20
C ASN A 80 -14.64 9.22 -2.78
N GLY A 81 -14.83 8.34 -1.81
CA GLY A 81 -16.16 7.89 -1.40
C GLY A 81 -16.55 6.53 -1.94
N SER A 82 -15.83 6.05 -2.96
CA SER A 82 -16.09 4.75 -3.59
C SER A 82 -14.83 3.94 -3.84
N ASN A 83 -13.73 4.60 -4.18
CA ASN A 83 -12.48 3.95 -4.54
C ASN A 83 -11.29 4.70 -3.97
N TRP A 84 -10.19 3.97 -3.76
CA TRP A 84 -8.89 4.56 -3.52
C TRP A 84 -8.23 4.90 -4.84
N PHE A 85 -7.63 6.09 -4.93
CA PHE A 85 -6.84 6.51 -6.08
C PHE A 85 -5.42 6.87 -5.63
N PRO A 86 -4.39 6.43 -6.37
CA PRO A 86 -3.02 6.86 -6.06
C PRO A 86 -2.83 8.31 -6.55
N VAL A 87 -2.37 9.19 -5.66
CA VAL A 87 -2.07 10.58 -6.01
C VAL A 87 -0.57 10.83 -6.09
N SER A 88 0.23 9.96 -5.50
CA SER A 88 1.69 10.04 -5.56
C SER A 88 2.26 8.65 -5.38
N ASN A 89 3.34 8.38 -6.12
CA ASN A 89 4.02 7.09 -6.07
C ASN A 89 5.52 7.32 -6.15
N LEU A 90 6.26 6.79 -5.20
CA LEU A 90 7.71 6.84 -5.17
C LEU A 90 8.24 5.41 -5.08
N GLY A 91 8.54 4.81 -6.24
CA GLY A 91 9.16 3.49 -6.32
C GLY A 91 8.25 2.29 -6.11
N ALA A 92 7.00 2.47 -5.71
CA ALA A 92 6.06 1.37 -5.56
C ALA A 92 5.58 0.86 -6.93
N THR A 93 5.22 -0.41 -7.00
CA THR A 93 4.59 -0.99 -8.18
C THR A 93 3.10 -1.06 -7.95
N LEU A 94 2.34 -0.44 -8.86
CA LEU A 94 0.88 -0.43 -8.80
C LEU A 94 0.31 -1.33 -9.90
N SER A 95 -0.68 -2.12 -9.56
CA SER A 95 -1.32 -3.00 -10.52
C SER A 95 -2.81 -3.16 -10.32
#